data_26c6528d2ef2cf64efb1d2835585109a
#
_entry.id   26c6528d2ef2cf64efb1d2835585109a
#
_cell.length_a   1.000
_cell.length_b   1.000
_cell.length_c   1.000
_cell.angle_alpha   90.00
_cell.angle_beta   90.00
_cell.angle_gamma   90.00
#
_symmetry.space_group_name_H-M   'P 1'
#
loop_
_entity.id
_entity.type
_entity.pdbx_description
1 polymer ?
#
loop_
_entity_poly.entity_id
_entity_poly.type
_entity_poly.pdbx_seq_one_letter_code
_entity_poly.pdbx_strand_id
1 'polypeptide(L)'
;NFGGYAGINKSWGYSHIIFSRYDQRLGLVEGERDFTTGQFLLYGGTPIERVATSQELDSRDLFVPQQRVQHNKIIADNNFAFKKNRLKVNLGYQNNIRQEFGNPEDPAEKSLFFDLKTLTYNVQFQLTKIKEWHTTFGVTGMSQANRNKGMEVLIPEYNSFDIGAFLYTQRFFKKSTLSGGFRFDNRAVDSKGFIEGSEIKFTPFTCNFSNISGSVGVSLEPNDNVTIKANIARGFRAPTLAELASNGAHEGTNRYEYGDKDLKSETSFQLDGGIDLDYEHFSFGLAAFYNRMNDFIFYRKLESVSGGDSLVDNGGDFIPAFKFNQNNAMLAGFELSFDLHPHPLDWLHFENSFSFVRGKFDHKIDGNLAGSNNLPLIPAPIWNSELRADFKKAGKLFRNLYSKIEWNKTFKQNNFFSGYGTETATVGYALLNAGIGGDVVKKEKKLFSIYLGVSNLTDVAYQHHLSRLKYASENPVTGRTGVFNTGRNFSIKLNIPLEFSIK
;
A
#
# COMPACT_ATOMS: atom_id res chain seq x y z
N ASN A 1 9.29 0.67 -18.58
CA ASN A 1 9.43 -0.45 -17.66
C ASN A 1 9.73 -1.71 -18.44
N PHE A 2 10.70 -2.51 -18.02
CA PHE A 2 11.02 -3.78 -18.64
C PHE A 2 11.61 -4.76 -17.62
N GLY A 3 11.52 -6.06 -17.91
CA GLY A 3 12.10 -7.11 -17.10
C GLY A 3 12.27 -8.38 -17.91
N GLY A 4 13.10 -9.26 -17.41
CA GLY A 4 13.37 -10.55 -18.01
C GLY A 4 13.97 -11.51 -17.01
N TYR A 5 14.02 -12.77 -17.37
CA TYR A 5 14.70 -13.79 -16.60
C TYR A 5 15.38 -14.81 -17.49
N ALA A 6 16.43 -15.41 -16.97
CA ALA A 6 17.09 -16.56 -17.57
C ALA A 6 17.38 -17.58 -16.47
N GLY A 7 17.34 -18.86 -16.80
CA GLY A 7 17.56 -19.88 -15.78
C GLY A 7 17.70 -21.28 -16.32
N ILE A 8 18.12 -22.16 -15.43
CA ILE A 8 18.34 -23.58 -15.68
C ILE A 8 17.50 -24.39 -14.71
N ASN A 9 16.71 -25.32 -15.26
CA ASN A 9 15.96 -26.33 -14.51
C ASN A 9 16.54 -27.71 -14.80
N LYS A 10 16.93 -28.42 -13.75
CA LYS A 10 17.53 -29.77 -13.82
C LYS A 10 16.97 -30.67 -12.70
N SER A 11 17.37 -31.94 -12.67
CA SER A 11 16.99 -32.87 -11.62
C SER A 11 17.42 -32.46 -10.21
N TRP A 12 18.47 -31.65 -10.10
CA TRP A 12 18.94 -31.09 -8.83
C TRP A 12 18.14 -29.85 -8.37
N GLY A 13 17.22 -29.31 -9.20
CA GLY A 13 16.43 -28.14 -8.89
C GLY A 13 16.49 -27.06 -9.98
N TYR A 14 16.49 -25.79 -9.57
CA TYR A 14 16.60 -24.67 -10.51
C TYR A 14 17.49 -23.54 -9.99
N SER A 15 18.02 -22.77 -10.93
CA SER A 15 18.72 -21.51 -10.69
C SER A 15 18.27 -20.49 -11.72
N HIS A 16 17.67 -19.40 -11.27
CA HIS A 16 17.13 -18.34 -12.11
C HIS A 16 17.76 -17.01 -11.74
N ILE A 17 18.08 -16.21 -12.75
CA ILE A 17 18.44 -14.79 -12.59
C ILE A 17 17.29 -13.98 -13.19
N ILE A 18 16.75 -13.08 -12.39
CA ILE A 18 15.64 -12.21 -12.74
C ILE A 18 16.14 -10.78 -12.67
N PHE A 19 15.87 -9.98 -13.68
CA PHE A 19 16.14 -8.56 -13.65
C PHE A 19 14.89 -7.76 -14.00
N SER A 20 14.76 -6.55 -13.43
CA SER A 20 13.70 -5.63 -13.79
C SER A 20 14.15 -4.18 -13.60
N ARG A 21 13.62 -3.32 -14.46
CA ARG A 21 13.73 -1.86 -14.34
C ARG A 21 12.35 -1.22 -14.40
N TYR A 22 12.08 -0.40 -13.40
CA TYR A 22 10.92 0.47 -13.31
C TYR A 22 11.39 1.92 -13.35
N ASP A 23 10.71 2.76 -14.12
CA ASP A 23 10.95 4.20 -14.20
C ASP A 23 9.59 4.88 -14.37
N GLN A 24 9.23 5.72 -13.40
CA GLN A 24 7.97 6.45 -13.35
C GLN A 24 8.21 7.90 -12.98
N ARG A 25 7.47 8.80 -13.63
CA ARG A 25 7.33 10.20 -13.23
C ARG A 25 5.88 10.46 -12.89
N LEU A 26 5.64 11.24 -11.85
CA LEU A 26 4.32 11.63 -11.36
C LEU A 26 4.31 13.12 -11.07
N GLY A 27 3.29 13.84 -11.55
CA GLY A 27 2.98 15.18 -11.05
C GLY A 27 2.29 15.06 -9.68
N LEU A 28 2.60 15.96 -8.78
CA LEU A 28 1.96 16.09 -7.48
C LEU A 28 0.90 17.19 -7.60
N VAL A 29 -0.35 16.85 -7.29
CA VAL A 29 -1.47 17.79 -7.38
C VAL A 29 -1.60 18.52 -6.06
N GLU A 30 -1.47 19.83 -6.06
CA GLU A 30 -1.67 20.68 -4.87
C GLU A 30 -3.13 21.13 -4.73
N GLY A 31 -3.78 21.41 -5.84
CA GLY A 31 -5.21 21.70 -5.88
C GLY A 31 -5.56 23.14 -5.50
N GLU A 32 -4.59 24.04 -5.52
CA GLU A 32 -4.80 25.45 -5.27
C GLU A 32 -5.65 26.13 -6.34
N ARG A 33 -6.37 27.19 -5.96
CA ARG A 33 -7.32 27.87 -6.84
C ARG A 33 -7.21 29.39 -6.73
N ASP A 34 -7.41 30.04 -7.86
CA ASP A 34 -7.65 31.47 -7.93
C ASP A 34 -8.96 31.82 -7.24
N PHE A 35 -8.91 32.76 -6.30
CA PHE A 35 -10.05 33.17 -5.48
C PHE A 35 -11.16 33.88 -6.26
N THR A 36 -10.89 34.39 -7.44
CA THR A 36 -11.86 35.12 -8.25
C THR A 36 -12.58 34.18 -9.22
N THR A 37 -11.83 33.35 -9.90
CA THR A 37 -12.33 32.51 -10.99
C THR A 37 -12.64 31.09 -10.58
N GLY A 38 -12.09 30.62 -9.45
CA GLY A 38 -12.16 29.24 -8.99
C GLY A 38 -11.35 28.25 -9.84
N GLN A 39 -10.56 28.75 -10.80
CA GLN A 39 -9.72 27.92 -11.65
C GLN A 39 -8.48 27.44 -10.89
N PHE A 40 -7.90 26.32 -11.33
CA PHE A 40 -6.67 25.81 -10.72
C PHE A 40 -5.49 26.72 -11.02
N LEU A 41 -4.64 26.91 -10.02
CA LEU A 41 -3.36 27.59 -10.15
C LEU A 41 -2.26 26.60 -10.51
N LEU A 42 -1.29 27.04 -11.30
CA LEU A 42 0.03 26.46 -11.42
C LEU A 42 1.01 27.35 -10.66
N TYR A 43 1.92 26.70 -9.92
CA TYR A 43 2.98 27.35 -9.16
C TYR A 43 2.46 28.29 -8.08
N GLY A 44 1.39 27.88 -7.39
CA GLY A 44 0.76 28.65 -6.33
C GLY A 44 1.75 29.11 -5.26
N GLY A 45 1.59 30.33 -4.76
CA GLY A 45 2.47 30.93 -3.77
C GLY A 45 3.84 31.39 -4.28
N THR A 46 4.15 31.25 -5.58
CA THR A 46 5.45 31.61 -6.16
C THR A 46 5.36 32.87 -7.03
N PRO A 47 6.50 33.55 -7.34
CA PRO A 47 6.51 34.74 -8.22
C PRO A 47 5.99 34.48 -9.64
N ILE A 48 5.94 33.23 -10.08
CA ILE A 48 5.46 32.82 -11.40
C ILE A 48 4.08 32.16 -11.37
N GLU A 49 3.35 32.35 -10.27
CA GLU A 49 1.98 31.85 -10.12
C GLU A 49 1.08 32.34 -11.27
N ARG A 50 0.28 31.45 -11.80
CA ARG A 50 -0.70 31.74 -12.83
C ARG A 50 -1.84 30.73 -12.87
N VAL A 51 -2.96 31.14 -13.44
CA VAL A 51 -4.09 30.25 -13.72
C VAL A 51 -3.68 29.20 -14.78
N ALA A 52 -4.01 27.96 -14.54
CA ALA A 52 -3.81 26.87 -15.50
C ALA A 52 -4.77 27.01 -16.68
N THR A 53 -4.27 26.86 -17.89
CA THR A 53 -5.10 26.84 -19.10
C THR A 53 -5.84 25.49 -19.24
N SER A 54 -6.97 25.48 -19.97
CA SER A 54 -7.69 24.22 -20.26
C SER A 54 -6.80 23.21 -20.98
N GLN A 55 -5.90 23.66 -21.86
CA GLN A 55 -4.97 22.79 -22.58
C GLN A 55 -3.97 22.10 -21.62
N GLU A 56 -3.49 22.81 -20.60
CA GLU A 56 -2.59 22.26 -19.58
C GLU A 56 -3.30 21.26 -18.68
N LEU A 57 -4.56 21.56 -18.30
CA LEU A 57 -5.38 20.64 -17.51
C LEU A 57 -5.73 19.35 -18.25
N ASP A 58 -5.86 19.41 -19.58
CA ASP A 58 -6.13 18.27 -20.45
C ASP A 58 -4.85 17.55 -20.91
N SER A 59 -3.66 18.13 -20.66
CA SER A 59 -2.39 17.57 -21.08
C SER A 59 -1.94 16.42 -20.17
N ARG A 60 -0.90 15.72 -20.62
CA ARG A 60 -0.14 14.75 -19.82
C ARG A 60 1.24 15.28 -19.43
N ASP A 61 1.46 16.57 -19.62
CA ASP A 61 2.68 17.24 -19.24
C ASP A 61 2.80 17.28 -17.70
N LEU A 62 4.00 17.07 -17.20
CA LEU A 62 4.26 17.07 -15.77
C LEU A 62 4.83 18.44 -15.39
N PHE A 63 4.09 19.15 -14.57
CA PHE A 63 4.54 20.38 -13.93
C PHE A 63 5.18 20.08 -12.58
N VAL A 64 5.99 20.97 -12.05
CA VAL A 64 6.43 20.90 -10.66
C VAL A 64 5.27 21.33 -9.73
N PRO A 65 5.14 20.74 -8.56
CA PRO A 65 5.97 19.67 -8.00
C PRO A 65 5.77 18.32 -8.68
N GLN A 66 6.86 17.62 -8.92
CA GLN A 66 6.85 16.29 -9.52
C GLN A 66 7.83 15.34 -8.84
N GLN A 67 7.58 14.04 -8.98
CA GLN A 67 8.46 13.00 -8.46
C GLN A 67 8.88 12.03 -9.57
N ARG A 68 10.14 11.59 -9.55
CA ARG A 68 10.63 10.49 -10.36
C ARG A 68 11.15 9.37 -9.49
N VAL A 69 10.68 8.14 -9.75
CA VAL A 69 11.17 6.92 -9.09
C VAL A 69 11.76 5.99 -10.15
N GLN A 70 13.03 5.62 -9.95
CA GLN A 70 13.70 4.58 -10.75
C GLN A 70 14.07 3.43 -9.83
N HIS A 71 13.71 2.21 -10.21
CA HIS A 71 14.01 1.02 -9.42
C HIS A 71 14.61 -0.06 -10.32
N ASN A 72 15.88 -0.37 -10.09
CA ASN A 72 16.59 -1.46 -10.76
C ASN A 72 16.76 -2.63 -9.80
N LYS A 73 16.48 -3.85 -10.26
CA LYS A 73 16.52 -5.04 -9.42
C LYS A 73 17.14 -6.22 -10.18
N ILE A 74 18.02 -6.96 -9.50
CA ILE A 74 18.57 -8.24 -9.94
C ILE A 74 18.36 -9.23 -8.78
N ILE A 75 17.78 -10.40 -9.07
CA ILE A 75 17.56 -11.46 -8.10
C ILE A 75 18.14 -12.77 -8.65
N ALA A 76 18.93 -13.47 -7.84
CA ALA A 76 19.27 -14.87 -8.04
C ALA A 76 18.33 -15.72 -7.17
N ASP A 77 17.43 -16.48 -7.79
CA ASP A 77 16.49 -17.39 -7.16
C ASP A 77 16.91 -18.84 -7.42
N ASN A 78 17.30 -19.53 -6.37
CA ASN A 78 17.84 -20.87 -6.46
C ASN A 78 17.10 -21.83 -5.55
N ASN A 79 16.87 -23.05 -6.03
CA ASN A 79 16.25 -24.11 -5.27
C ASN A 79 16.99 -25.43 -5.57
N PHE A 80 17.68 -25.97 -4.60
CA PHE A 80 18.47 -27.20 -4.71
C PHE A 80 17.75 -28.36 -4.03
N ALA A 81 17.57 -29.46 -4.74
CA ALA A 81 16.98 -30.67 -4.22
C ALA A 81 18.08 -31.60 -3.63
N PHE A 82 17.92 -31.98 -2.37
CA PHE A 82 18.79 -32.91 -1.67
C PHE A 82 17.96 -34.12 -1.22
N LYS A 83 17.86 -35.15 -2.02
CA LYS A 83 16.96 -36.29 -1.80
C LYS A 83 15.52 -35.80 -1.63
N LYS A 84 15.01 -35.82 -0.40
CA LYS A 84 13.66 -35.36 -0.06
C LYS A 84 13.61 -33.93 0.49
N ASN A 85 14.76 -33.32 0.78
CA ASN A 85 14.87 -31.95 1.33
C ASN A 85 15.16 -30.93 0.25
N ARG A 86 14.97 -29.66 0.56
CA ARG A 86 15.25 -28.56 -0.38
C ARG A 86 16.00 -27.45 0.33
N LEU A 87 16.99 -26.89 -0.36
CA LEU A 87 17.68 -25.66 0.02
C LEU A 87 17.25 -24.58 -0.95
N LYS A 88 16.62 -23.50 -0.45
CA LYS A 88 16.34 -22.30 -1.21
C LYS A 88 17.33 -21.22 -0.84
N VAL A 89 17.91 -20.57 -1.86
CA VAL A 89 18.87 -19.45 -1.68
C VAL A 89 18.47 -18.33 -2.61
N ASN A 90 17.95 -17.24 -2.03
CA ASN A 90 17.57 -16.06 -2.78
C ASN A 90 18.46 -14.89 -2.38
N LEU A 91 19.13 -14.31 -3.37
CA LEU A 91 19.98 -13.12 -3.23
C LEU A 91 19.42 -12.05 -4.14
N GLY A 92 19.19 -10.85 -3.60
CA GLY A 92 18.65 -9.74 -4.37
C GLY A 92 19.49 -8.48 -4.19
N TYR A 93 19.82 -7.82 -5.27
CA TYR A 93 20.36 -6.46 -5.26
C TYR A 93 19.36 -5.50 -5.88
N GLN A 94 19.13 -4.39 -5.20
CA GLN A 94 18.19 -3.36 -5.63
C GLN A 94 18.85 -1.99 -5.50
N ASN A 95 18.60 -1.13 -6.48
CA ASN A 95 18.93 0.28 -6.42
C ASN A 95 17.67 1.08 -6.72
N ASN A 96 17.20 1.82 -5.73
CA ASN A 96 16.06 2.72 -5.81
C ASN A 96 16.57 4.16 -5.80
N ILE A 97 16.23 4.89 -6.84
CA ILE A 97 16.50 6.32 -6.98
C ILE A 97 15.16 7.04 -6.93
N ARG A 98 14.98 7.89 -5.93
CA ARG A 98 13.83 8.78 -5.79
C ARG A 98 14.30 10.22 -5.89
N GLN A 99 13.67 10.98 -6.77
CA GLN A 99 13.93 12.39 -7.00
C GLN A 99 12.62 13.16 -6.88
N GLU A 100 12.64 14.29 -6.17
CA GLU A 100 11.55 15.25 -6.11
C GLU A 100 12.04 16.58 -6.68
N PHE A 101 11.15 17.24 -7.38
CA PHE A 101 11.41 18.51 -8.09
C PHE A 101 10.31 19.48 -7.63
N GLY A 102 10.67 20.47 -6.84
CA GLY A 102 9.74 21.43 -6.25
C GLY A 102 9.93 22.86 -6.80
N ASN A 103 11.11 23.19 -7.36
CA ASN A 103 11.43 24.53 -7.80
C ASN A 103 10.83 24.85 -9.18
N PRO A 104 9.81 25.75 -9.29
CA PRO A 104 9.23 26.11 -10.57
C PRO A 104 10.12 27.03 -11.42
N GLU A 105 11.09 27.73 -10.81
CA GLU A 105 12.06 28.57 -11.54
C GLU A 105 13.18 27.72 -12.16
N ASP A 106 13.53 26.59 -11.55
CA ASP A 106 14.39 25.56 -12.12
C ASP A 106 13.75 24.16 -12.01
N PRO A 107 12.86 23.78 -12.93
CA PRO A 107 12.17 22.50 -12.91
C PRO A 107 13.08 21.26 -13.04
N ALA A 108 14.38 21.45 -13.29
CA ALA A 108 15.38 20.40 -13.34
C ALA A 108 16.12 20.20 -12.02
N GLU A 109 16.02 21.17 -11.11
CA GLU A 109 16.57 21.10 -9.77
C GLU A 109 15.93 19.95 -8.99
N LYS A 110 16.76 19.19 -8.28
CA LYS A 110 16.32 18.07 -7.45
C LYS A 110 16.29 18.52 -6.00
N SER A 111 15.14 18.91 -5.52
CA SER A 111 14.94 19.28 -4.13
C SER A 111 15.35 18.12 -3.23
N LEU A 112 14.73 16.95 -3.38
CA LEU A 112 15.13 15.71 -2.71
C LEU A 112 15.70 14.71 -3.71
N PHE A 113 16.79 14.03 -3.32
CA PHE A 113 17.37 12.95 -4.12
C PHE A 113 17.94 11.86 -3.20
N PHE A 114 17.24 10.72 -3.15
CA PHE A 114 17.68 9.51 -2.45
C PHE A 114 18.24 8.48 -3.43
N ASP A 115 19.46 8.00 -3.16
CA ASP A 115 20.09 6.86 -3.82
C ASP A 115 20.18 5.70 -2.81
N LEU A 116 19.17 4.84 -2.81
CA LEU A 116 19.00 3.75 -1.87
C LEU A 116 19.44 2.43 -2.49
N LYS A 117 20.47 1.80 -1.94
CA LYS A 117 20.99 0.50 -2.34
C LYS A 117 20.64 -0.54 -1.28
N THR A 118 20.11 -1.67 -1.71
CA THR A 118 19.71 -2.75 -0.82
C THR A 118 20.18 -4.09 -1.35
N LEU A 119 20.91 -4.85 -0.53
CA LEU A 119 21.23 -6.25 -0.73
C LEU A 119 20.36 -7.08 0.20
N THR A 120 19.58 -8.01 -0.34
CA THR A 120 18.75 -8.94 0.45
C THR A 120 19.28 -10.36 0.32
N TYR A 121 19.14 -11.13 1.39
CA TYR A 121 19.48 -12.55 1.39
C TYR A 121 18.43 -13.36 2.15
N ASN A 122 18.14 -14.56 1.64
CA ASN A 122 17.21 -15.49 2.24
C ASN A 122 17.68 -16.93 1.95
N VAL A 123 18.08 -17.62 2.99
CA VAL A 123 18.54 -19.01 2.92
C VAL A 123 17.60 -19.86 3.77
N GLN A 124 16.92 -20.81 3.15
CA GLN A 124 15.92 -21.67 3.79
C GLN A 124 16.23 -23.13 3.53
N PHE A 125 16.18 -23.92 4.55
CA PHE A 125 16.25 -25.38 4.44
C PHE A 125 14.90 -26.00 4.80
N GLN A 126 14.29 -26.68 3.83
CA GLN A 126 13.01 -27.34 3.95
C GLN A 126 13.23 -28.82 4.16
N LEU A 127 12.83 -29.31 5.33
CA LEU A 127 12.83 -30.72 5.67
C LEU A 127 11.52 -31.36 5.19
N THR A 128 11.63 -32.35 4.33
CA THR A 128 10.46 -33.10 3.92
C THR A 128 10.15 -34.13 4.99
N LYS A 129 9.06 -33.91 5.71
CA LYS A 129 8.34 -34.87 6.53
C LYS A 129 9.17 -35.62 7.57
N ILE A 130 9.35 -34.99 8.73
CA ILE A 130 9.76 -35.69 9.95
C ILE A 130 8.50 -36.02 10.75
N LYS A 131 8.09 -37.29 10.83
CA LYS A 131 6.89 -37.74 11.56
C LYS A 131 5.63 -36.90 11.20
N GLU A 132 5.35 -36.70 9.91
CA GLU A 132 4.21 -35.94 9.37
C GLU A 132 4.35 -34.38 9.49
N TRP A 133 5.43 -33.84 10.03
CA TRP A 133 5.71 -32.44 10.10
C TRP A 133 6.54 -31.97 8.90
N HIS A 134 6.10 -30.90 8.27
CA HIS A 134 6.85 -30.16 7.25
C HIS A 134 7.52 -28.96 7.91
N THR A 135 8.81 -29.01 8.04
CA THR A 135 9.56 -28.00 8.80
C THR A 135 10.50 -27.25 7.89
N THR A 136 10.51 -25.94 8.01
CA THR A 136 11.42 -25.03 7.33
C THR A 136 12.14 -24.18 8.37
N PHE A 137 13.45 -24.08 8.26
CA PHE A 137 14.23 -23.13 9.06
C PHE A 137 15.15 -22.35 8.14
N GLY A 138 15.53 -21.16 8.55
CA GLY A 138 16.35 -20.33 7.68
C GLY A 138 16.85 -19.07 8.34
N VAL A 139 17.69 -18.39 7.58
CA VAL A 139 18.24 -17.08 7.91
C VAL A 139 17.91 -16.12 6.77
N THR A 140 17.49 -14.91 7.11
CA THR A 140 17.13 -13.88 6.14
C THR A 140 17.51 -12.51 6.67
N GLY A 141 17.75 -11.58 5.79
CA GLY A 141 18.04 -10.22 6.19
C GLY A 141 18.35 -9.32 5.00
N MET A 142 18.85 -8.14 5.32
CA MET A 142 19.29 -7.19 4.30
C MET A 142 20.44 -6.31 4.81
N SER A 143 21.19 -5.75 3.86
CA SER A 143 22.07 -4.61 4.06
C SER A 143 21.59 -3.47 3.19
N GLN A 144 21.42 -2.29 3.76
CA GLN A 144 20.87 -1.14 3.06
C GLN A 144 21.74 0.09 3.32
N ALA A 145 21.91 0.92 2.30
CA ALA A 145 22.63 2.19 2.38
C ALA A 145 21.86 3.26 1.60
N ASN A 146 21.59 4.39 2.23
CA ASN A 146 21.06 5.59 1.58
C ASN A 146 22.11 6.68 1.46
N ARG A 147 22.12 7.36 0.31
CA ARG A 147 22.95 8.55 0.06
C ARG A 147 22.06 9.66 -0.50
N ASN A 148 22.26 10.87 0.03
CA ASN A 148 21.53 12.06 -0.37
C ASN A 148 22.32 12.80 -1.46
N LYS A 149 21.63 13.23 -2.53
CA LYS A 149 22.23 13.93 -3.67
C LYS A 149 21.39 15.13 -4.14
N GLY A 150 20.34 15.48 -3.40
CA GLY A 150 19.49 16.64 -3.62
C GLY A 150 20.03 17.88 -2.92
N MET A 151 19.38 19.00 -3.17
CA MET A 151 19.68 20.26 -2.49
C MET A 151 19.25 20.20 -1.00
N GLU A 152 18.15 19.53 -0.73
CA GLU A 152 17.59 19.36 0.60
C GLU A 152 17.95 18.01 1.20
N VAL A 153 18.15 17.97 2.49
CA VAL A 153 18.43 16.74 3.25
C VAL A 153 17.35 16.57 4.32
N LEU A 154 16.30 15.82 3.99
CA LEU A 154 15.20 15.49 4.90
C LEU A 154 15.61 14.48 5.99
N ILE A 155 16.41 13.49 5.61
CA ILE A 155 16.93 12.43 6.50
C ILE A 155 18.44 12.31 6.32
N PRO A 156 19.19 11.95 7.37
CA PRO A 156 20.64 11.76 7.24
C PRO A 156 20.97 10.56 6.35
N GLU A 157 22.18 10.53 5.81
CA GLU A 157 22.71 9.31 5.20
C GLU A 157 22.87 8.21 6.25
N TYR A 158 22.66 6.97 5.85
CA TYR A 158 22.74 5.84 6.77
C TYR A 158 23.19 4.54 6.11
N ASN A 159 23.61 3.62 6.97
CA ASN A 159 23.68 2.20 6.67
C ASN A 159 22.81 1.42 7.65
N SER A 160 22.16 0.37 7.22
CA SER A 160 21.48 -0.57 8.10
C SER A 160 21.81 -2.01 7.74
N PHE A 161 21.78 -2.87 8.75
CA PHE A 161 21.97 -4.31 8.59
C PHE A 161 20.91 -5.06 9.40
N ASP A 162 20.16 -5.92 8.73
CA ASP A 162 19.15 -6.76 9.32
C ASP A 162 19.58 -8.23 9.22
N ILE A 163 19.39 -8.97 10.29
CA ILE A 163 19.52 -10.42 10.31
C ILE A 163 18.41 -11.05 11.15
N GLY A 164 17.80 -12.11 10.64
CA GLY A 164 16.80 -12.85 11.37
C GLY A 164 16.91 -14.35 11.09
N ALA A 165 16.70 -15.15 12.12
CA ALA A 165 16.61 -16.60 12.04
C ALA A 165 15.20 -17.05 12.40
N PHE A 166 14.67 -18.05 11.68
CA PHE A 166 13.33 -18.53 11.89
C PHE A 166 13.21 -20.04 11.78
N LEU A 167 12.16 -20.56 12.42
CA LEU A 167 11.67 -21.91 12.27
C LEU A 167 10.16 -21.86 12.06
N TYR A 168 9.69 -22.55 11.04
CA TYR A 168 8.27 -22.74 10.74
C TYR A 168 7.99 -24.22 10.54
N THR A 169 6.86 -24.68 11.05
CA THR A 169 6.44 -26.07 10.90
C THR A 169 4.93 -26.18 10.71
N GLN A 170 4.51 -27.18 9.94
CA GLN A 170 3.10 -27.50 9.76
C GLN A 170 2.87 -29.00 9.69
N ARG A 171 1.70 -29.43 10.11
CA ARG A 171 1.24 -30.82 10.03
C ARG A 171 -0.17 -30.88 9.48
N PHE A 172 -0.33 -31.75 8.49
CA PHE A 172 -1.63 -32.02 7.87
C PHE A 172 -2.24 -33.25 8.52
N PHE A 173 -3.46 -33.13 9.00
CA PHE A 173 -4.32 -34.21 9.45
C PHE A 173 -5.43 -34.43 8.40
N LYS A 174 -6.26 -35.45 8.59
CA LYS A 174 -7.34 -35.77 7.63
C LYS A 174 -8.33 -34.57 7.42
N LYS A 175 -8.63 -33.85 8.49
CA LYS A 175 -9.63 -32.77 8.52
C LYS A 175 -9.12 -31.50 9.20
N SER A 176 -7.82 -31.37 9.37
CA SER A 176 -7.25 -30.18 9.99
C SER A 176 -5.79 -30.01 9.60
N THR A 177 -5.34 -28.77 9.63
CA THR A 177 -3.93 -28.39 9.49
C THR A 177 -3.53 -27.56 10.69
N LEU A 178 -2.45 -27.95 11.35
CA LEU A 178 -1.83 -27.14 12.41
C LEU A 178 -0.52 -26.57 11.86
N SER A 179 -0.31 -25.27 12.05
CA SER A 179 0.90 -24.58 11.63
C SER A 179 1.39 -23.62 12.71
N GLY A 180 2.69 -23.38 12.73
CA GLY A 180 3.26 -22.39 13.64
C GLY A 180 4.73 -22.17 13.39
N GLY A 181 5.23 -21.07 13.92
CA GLY A 181 6.63 -20.72 13.80
C GLY A 181 7.03 -19.59 14.71
N PHE A 182 8.32 -19.45 14.88
CA PHE A 182 8.90 -18.32 15.58
C PHE A 182 10.11 -17.79 14.81
N ARG A 183 10.44 -16.54 15.07
CA ARG A 183 11.53 -15.82 14.44
C ARG A 183 12.15 -14.85 15.43
N PHE A 184 13.47 -14.77 15.42
CA PHE A 184 14.24 -13.72 16.07
C PHE A 184 14.87 -12.84 15.00
N ASP A 185 14.80 -11.53 15.19
CA ASP A 185 15.35 -10.51 14.29
C ASP A 185 16.18 -9.50 15.05
N ASN A 186 17.25 -9.04 14.42
CA ASN A 186 18.00 -7.87 14.84
C ASN A 186 18.21 -6.91 13.67
N ARG A 187 17.96 -5.63 13.90
CA ARG A 187 18.27 -4.52 13.00
C ARG A 187 19.27 -3.60 13.66
N ALA A 188 20.40 -3.37 13.00
CA ALA A 188 21.38 -2.35 13.35
C ALA A 188 21.27 -1.18 12.37
N VAL A 189 21.27 0.05 12.87
CA VAL A 189 21.26 1.28 12.07
C VAL A 189 22.42 2.16 12.49
N ASP A 190 23.17 2.67 11.53
CA ASP A 190 24.28 3.62 11.67
C ASP A 190 23.94 4.86 10.83
N SER A 191 23.49 5.93 11.51
CA SER A 191 23.13 7.21 10.93
C SER A 191 24.31 8.17 10.96
N LYS A 192 24.54 8.86 9.84
CA LYS A 192 25.64 9.81 9.68
C LYS A 192 25.23 11.21 10.17
N GLY A 193 26.21 11.97 10.65
CA GLY A 193 26.03 13.39 10.89
C GLY A 193 25.97 14.19 9.58
N PHE A 194 25.32 15.34 9.64
CA PHE A 194 25.31 16.30 8.52
C PHE A 194 25.29 17.73 9.08
N ILE A 195 26.11 18.58 8.48
CA ILE A 195 26.22 20.01 8.79
C ILE A 195 25.71 20.78 7.58
N GLU A 196 24.72 21.64 7.79
CA GLU A 196 24.16 22.52 6.78
C GLU A 196 24.60 23.96 7.06
N GLY A 197 25.44 24.50 6.19
CA GLY A 197 26.11 25.78 6.46
C GLY A 197 26.99 25.72 7.71
N SER A 198 26.60 26.43 8.77
CA SER A 198 27.31 26.42 10.07
C SER A 198 26.58 25.64 11.16
N GLU A 199 25.41 25.09 10.87
CA GLU A 199 24.55 24.40 11.84
C GLU A 199 24.61 22.89 11.71
N ILE A 200 24.56 22.19 12.85
CA ILE A 200 24.46 20.73 12.87
C ILE A 200 22.98 20.36 12.64
N LYS A 201 22.65 19.96 11.42
CA LYS A 201 21.29 19.49 11.07
C LYS A 201 21.03 18.09 11.61
N PHE A 202 22.01 17.18 11.51
CA PHE A 202 21.92 15.83 12.07
C PHE A 202 23.15 15.48 12.89
N THR A 203 22.94 15.00 14.11
CA THR A 203 23.98 14.34 14.90
C THR A 203 24.07 12.85 14.55
N PRO A 204 25.27 12.25 14.41
CA PRO A 204 25.37 10.83 14.14
C PRO A 204 24.88 10.01 15.35
N PHE A 205 24.27 8.86 15.07
CA PHE A 205 23.85 7.90 16.10
C PHE A 205 23.85 6.48 15.57
N THR A 206 23.91 5.53 16.50
CA THR A 206 23.70 4.10 16.22
C THR A 206 22.60 3.56 17.11
N CYS A 207 21.77 2.66 16.57
CA CYS A 207 20.76 1.97 17.35
C CYS A 207 20.59 0.52 16.91
N ASN A 208 20.10 -0.32 17.81
CA ASN A 208 19.83 -1.73 17.58
C ASN A 208 18.43 -2.08 18.06
N PHE A 209 17.69 -2.82 17.23
CA PHE A 209 16.36 -3.31 17.55
C PHE A 209 16.34 -4.83 17.45
N SER A 210 16.17 -5.51 18.59
CA SER A 210 16.04 -6.97 18.66
C SER A 210 14.61 -7.35 19.04
N ASN A 211 14.02 -8.30 18.31
CA ASN A 211 12.65 -8.69 18.54
C ASN A 211 12.42 -10.18 18.25
N ILE A 212 11.39 -10.73 18.89
CA ILE A 212 10.87 -12.06 18.62
C ILE A 212 9.47 -11.91 18.02
N SER A 213 9.19 -12.64 16.96
CA SER A 213 7.85 -12.77 16.36
C SER A 213 7.49 -14.24 16.19
N GLY A 214 6.21 -14.53 16.01
CA GLY A 214 5.76 -15.89 15.79
C GLY A 214 4.25 -15.99 15.68
N SER A 215 3.77 -17.14 15.22
CA SER A 215 2.34 -17.41 15.12
C SER A 215 2.03 -18.89 15.31
N VAL A 216 0.78 -19.17 15.71
CA VAL A 216 0.18 -20.51 15.72
C VAL A 216 -1.20 -20.38 15.08
N GLY A 217 -1.45 -21.23 14.09
CA GLY A 217 -2.72 -21.27 13.35
C GLY A 217 -3.25 -22.68 13.16
N VAL A 218 -4.57 -22.78 13.11
CA VAL A 218 -5.30 -24.01 12.82
C VAL A 218 -6.32 -23.75 11.71
N SER A 219 -6.40 -24.71 10.78
CA SER A 219 -7.50 -24.82 9.80
C SER A 219 -8.21 -26.14 10.05
N LEU A 220 -9.53 -26.10 10.15
CA LEU A 220 -10.41 -27.25 10.32
C LEU A 220 -11.32 -27.38 9.10
N GLU A 221 -11.43 -28.58 8.55
CA GLU A 221 -12.28 -28.95 7.43
C GLU A 221 -13.24 -30.07 7.89
N PRO A 222 -14.31 -29.73 8.66
CA PRO A 222 -15.25 -30.73 9.20
C PRO A 222 -15.87 -31.59 8.10
N ASN A 223 -16.13 -30.99 6.95
CA ASN A 223 -16.56 -31.61 5.70
C ASN A 223 -15.95 -30.86 4.51
N ASP A 224 -16.23 -31.30 3.28
CA ASP A 224 -15.66 -30.76 2.05
C ASP A 224 -16.15 -29.31 1.72
N ASN A 225 -17.22 -28.87 2.36
CA ASN A 225 -17.86 -27.59 2.10
C ASN A 225 -17.58 -26.53 3.17
N VAL A 226 -16.92 -26.89 4.28
CA VAL A 226 -16.73 -25.97 5.41
C VAL A 226 -15.26 -25.93 5.82
N THR A 227 -14.70 -24.74 5.82
CA THR A 227 -13.36 -24.47 6.35
C THR A 227 -13.46 -23.43 7.47
N ILE A 228 -12.89 -23.75 8.64
CA ILE A 228 -12.79 -22.84 9.79
C ILE A 228 -11.31 -22.58 10.07
N LYS A 229 -10.93 -21.33 10.22
CA LYS A 229 -9.54 -20.91 10.43
C LYS A 229 -9.44 -20.06 11.70
N ALA A 230 -8.38 -20.29 12.47
CA ALA A 230 -8.02 -19.43 13.59
C ALA A 230 -6.50 -19.26 13.65
N ASN A 231 -6.03 -18.05 14.00
CA ASN A 231 -4.62 -17.75 14.12
C ASN A 231 -4.38 -16.77 15.26
N ILE A 232 -3.26 -16.99 15.97
CA ILE A 232 -2.73 -16.06 16.97
C ILE A 232 -1.32 -15.73 16.53
N ALA A 233 -1.00 -14.43 16.48
CA ALA A 233 0.31 -13.97 16.03
C ALA A 233 0.86 -12.85 16.92
N ARG A 234 2.17 -12.83 17.10
CA ARG A 234 2.93 -11.69 17.60
C ARG A 234 3.85 -11.20 16.49
N GLY A 235 3.69 -9.93 16.10
CA GLY A 235 4.54 -9.24 15.14
C GLY A 235 5.33 -8.11 15.77
N PHE A 236 6.24 -7.52 15.00
CA PHE A 236 6.94 -6.30 15.38
C PHE A 236 7.33 -5.50 14.14
N ARG A 237 7.61 -4.21 14.34
CA ARG A 237 8.21 -3.32 13.36
C ARG A 237 9.25 -2.43 14.03
N ALA A 238 10.50 -2.49 13.59
CA ALA A 238 11.51 -1.53 14.02
C ALA A 238 11.25 -0.17 13.34
N PRO A 239 11.50 0.97 14.02
CA PRO A 239 11.39 2.29 13.43
C PRO A 239 12.24 2.42 12.15
N THR A 240 11.75 3.16 11.19
CA THR A 240 12.50 3.56 9.99
C THR A 240 13.44 4.71 10.33
N LEU A 241 14.44 4.97 9.48
CA LEU A 241 15.32 6.11 9.72
C LEU A 241 14.55 7.44 9.64
N ALA A 242 13.57 7.57 8.79
CA ALA A 242 12.73 8.77 8.73
C ALA A 242 12.04 9.03 10.08
N GLU A 243 11.48 7.99 10.70
CA GLU A 243 10.86 8.09 12.02
C GLU A 243 11.87 8.45 13.14
N LEU A 244 13.11 7.96 13.02
CA LEU A 244 14.16 8.23 14.01
C LEU A 244 14.82 9.60 13.84
N ALA A 245 14.92 10.11 12.61
CA ALA A 245 15.85 11.19 12.32
C ALA A 245 15.41 12.20 11.25
N SER A 246 14.12 12.27 10.87
CA SER A 246 13.68 13.35 9.99
C SER A 246 13.97 14.72 10.61
N ASN A 247 14.43 15.67 9.81
CA ASN A 247 14.57 17.08 10.15
C ASN A 247 14.53 17.91 8.87
N GLY A 248 13.33 18.16 8.35
CA GLY A 248 13.19 18.90 7.10
C GLY A 248 11.75 18.94 6.59
N ALA A 249 11.56 19.72 5.56
CA ALA A 249 10.31 19.81 4.83
C ALA A 249 10.08 18.55 3.97
N HIS A 250 8.84 18.14 3.87
CA HIS A 250 8.40 17.06 3.01
C HIS A 250 7.38 17.60 2.02
N GLU A 251 7.82 17.92 0.82
CA GLU A 251 7.06 18.57 -0.26
C GLU A 251 5.69 17.90 -0.49
N GLY A 252 5.68 16.59 -0.69
CA GLY A 252 4.44 15.84 -0.94
C GLY A 252 3.42 15.85 0.19
N THR A 253 3.72 16.46 1.36
CA THR A 253 2.82 16.54 2.51
C THR A 253 2.63 17.93 3.08
N ASN A 254 3.39 18.89 2.56
CA ASN A 254 3.40 20.30 2.99
C ASN A 254 3.51 20.43 4.52
N ARG A 255 4.53 19.80 5.10
CA ARG A 255 4.79 19.83 6.54
C ARG A 255 6.27 19.64 6.83
N TYR A 256 6.73 20.20 7.95
CA TYR A 256 8.05 19.95 8.50
C TYR A 256 8.01 18.73 9.42
N GLU A 257 8.93 17.78 9.24
CA GLU A 257 8.95 16.52 9.98
C GLU A 257 10.16 16.44 10.90
N TYR A 258 9.93 16.17 12.18
CA TYR A 258 10.95 15.84 13.17
C TYR A 258 10.89 14.36 13.53
N GLY A 259 12.03 13.67 13.44
CA GLY A 259 12.21 12.31 13.95
C GLY A 259 12.36 12.29 15.48
N ASP A 260 12.33 11.08 16.02
CA ASP A 260 12.64 10.83 17.42
C ASP A 260 13.53 9.59 17.55
N LYS A 261 14.80 9.81 17.94
CA LYS A 261 15.81 8.75 18.08
C LYS A 261 15.51 7.75 19.20
N ASP A 262 14.62 8.11 20.13
CA ASP A 262 14.28 7.31 21.30
C ASP A 262 13.08 6.38 21.05
N LEU A 263 12.56 6.35 19.82
CA LEU A 263 11.47 5.44 19.43
C LEU A 263 11.87 3.97 19.62
N LYS A 264 10.92 3.20 20.13
CA LYS A 264 11.02 1.75 20.31
C LYS A 264 10.41 1.01 19.12
N SER A 265 10.72 -0.29 19.02
CA SER A 265 10.00 -1.15 18.07
C SER A 265 8.53 -1.23 18.44
N GLU A 266 7.65 -1.02 17.46
CA GLU A 266 6.24 -1.40 17.59
C GLU A 266 6.13 -2.91 17.75
N THR A 267 5.23 -3.36 18.60
CA THR A 267 4.87 -4.77 18.71
C THR A 267 3.37 -4.95 18.58
N SER A 268 2.96 -6.02 17.95
CA SER A 268 1.55 -6.35 17.77
C SER A 268 1.21 -7.73 18.30
N PHE A 269 0.02 -7.86 18.83
CA PHE A 269 -0.62 -9.13 19.13
C PHE A 269 -1.93 -9.21 18.36
N GLN A 270 -2.03 -10.18 17.46
CA GLN A 270 -3.13 -10.32 16.53
C GLN A 270 -3.86 -11.65 16.74
N LEU A 271 -5.18 -11.57 16.70
CA LEU A 271 -6.11 -12.70 16.67
C LEU A 271 -6.87 -12.62 15.35
N ASP A 272 -6.90 -13.71 14.62
CA ASP A 272 -7.65 -13.85 13.37
C ASP A 272 -8.59 -15.05 13.48
N GLY A 273 -9.79 -14.92 12.93
CA GLY A 273 -10.75 -16.00 12.80
C GLY A 273 -11.51 -15.89 11.49
N GLY A 274 -11.85 -17.04 10.91
CA GLY A 274 -12.60 -17.07 9.66
C GLY A 274 -13.37 -18.37 9.48
N ILE A 275 -14.43 -18.26 8.67
CA ILE A 275 -15.22 -19.40 8.19
C ILE A 275 -15.47 -19.20 6.70
N ASP A 276 -15.20 -20.24 5.91
CA ASP A 276 -15.53 -20.32 4.50
C ASP A 276 -16.52 -21.50 4.31
N LEU A 277 -17.61 -21.21 3.63
CA LEU A 277 -18.61 -22.18 3.17
C LEU A 277 -18.60 -22.20 1.65
N ASP A 278 -18.48 -23.37 1.05
CA ASP A 278 -18.44 -23.57 -0.39
C ASP A 278 -19.36 -24.71 -0.81
N TYR A 279 -20.55 -24.33 -1.27
CA TYR A 279 -21.58 -25.24 -1.78
C TYR A 279 -21.79 -25.00 -3.26
N GLU A 280 -22.43 -25.95 -3.94
CA GLU A 280 -22.61 -25.93 -5.40
C GLU A 280 -23.21 -24.63 -5.96
N HIS A 281 -24.10 -23.97 -5.22
CA HIS A 281 -24.82 -22.77 -5.65
C HIS A 281 -24.70 -21.58 -4.68
N PHE A 282 -23.83 -21.71 -3.70
CA PHE A 282 -23.65 -20.69 -2.68
C PHE A 282 -22.26 -20.78 -2.08
N SER A 283 -21.54 -19.67 -2.10
CA SER A 283 -20.34 -19.53 -1.30
C SER A 283 -20.47 -18.38 -0.28
N PHE A 284 -19.85 -18.54 0.86
CA PHE A 284 -19.85 -17.55 1.93
C PHE A 284 -18.49 -17.54 2.62
N GLY A 285 -17.93 -16.35 2.81
CA GLY A 285 -16.71 -16.14 3.58
C GLY A 285 -16.91 -15.06 4.64
N LEU A 286 -16.43 -15.33 5.83
CA LEU A 286 -16.33 -14.35 6.92
C LEU A 286 -14.94 -14.44 7.52
N ALA A 287 -14.23 -13.31 7.54
CA ALA A 287 -12.95 -13.16 8.24
C ALA A 287 -13.05 -11.99 9.23
N ALA A 288 -12.54 -12.17 10.44
CA ALA A 288 -12.49 -11.13 11.45
C ALA A 288 -11.10 -11.10 12.10
N PHE A 289 -10.64 -9.91 12.47
CA PHE A 289 -9.37 -9.73 13.13
C PHE A 289 -9.47 -8.73 14.29
N TYR A 290 -8.59 -8.94 15.25
CA TYR A 290 -8.29 -8.00 16.32
C TYR A 290 -6.78 -7.89 16.46
N ASN A 291 -6.23 -6.68 16.38
CA ASN A 291 -4.80 -6.40 16.50
C ASN A 291 -4.56 -5.34 17.58
N ARG A 292 -3.85 -5.73 18.64
CA ARG A 292 -3.36 -4.84 19.68
C ARG A 292 -1.92 -4.45 19.37
N MET A 293 -1.65 -3.14 19.28
CA MET A 293 -0.33 -2.58 18.99
C MET A 293 0.19 -1.80 20.19
N ASN A 294 1.38 -2.14 20.65
CA ASN A 294 2.12 -1.35 21.63
C ASN A 294 3.18 -0.52 20.91
N ASP A 295 3.43 0.67 21.45
CA ASP A 295 4.39 1.63 20.88
C ASP A 295 4.13 1.92 19.39
N PHE A 296 2.85 2.01 18.96
CA PHE A 296 2.48 2.37 17.60
C PHE A 296 2.99 3.75 17.23
N ILE A 297 3.76 3.86 16.14
CA ILE A 297 4.41 5.10 15.71
C ILE A 297 3.45 5.89 14.80
N PHE A 298 3.27 7.16 15.11
CA PHE A 298 2.42 8.08 14.36
C PHE A 298 2.98 9.52 14.40
N TYR A 299 2.44 10.38 13.55
CA TYR A 299 2.77 11.81 13.56
C TYR A 299 1.93 12.56 14.58
N ARG A 300 2.60 13.34 15.42
CA ARG A 300 1.98 14.32 16.29
C ARG A 300 2.27 15.72 15.76
N LYS A 301 1.23 16.52 15.51
CA LYS A 301 1.38 17.94 15.20
C LYS A 301 1.90 18.67 16.43
N LEU A 302 2.84 19.57 16.23
CA LEU A 302 3.39 20.38 17.33
C LEU A 302 2.58 21.66 17.50
N GLU A 303 2.47 22.09 18.75
CA GLU A 303 1.79 23.33 19.14
C GLU A 303 2.81 24.39 19.52
N SER A 304 2.51 25.64 19.17
CA SER A 304 3.29 26.79 19.62
C SER A 304 3.08 27.05 21.10
N VAL A 305 4.12 27.52 21.78
CA VAL A 305 4.02 27.95 23.19
C VAL A 305 3.03 29.10 23.40
N SER A 306 2.71 29.84 22.34
CA SER A 306 1.73 30.93 22.34
C SER A 306 0.31 30.46 21.99
N GLY A 307 0.12 29.15 21.79
CA GLY A 307 -1.09 28.53 21.26
C GLY A 307 -1.12 28.48 19.72
N GLY A 308 -1.93 27.56 19.19
CA GLY A 308 -2.00 27.27 17.75
C GLY A 308 -0.85 26.38 17.26
N ASP A 309 -0.71 26.30 15.95
CA ASP A 309 0.27 25.42 15.30
C ASP A 309 1.71 25.94 15.48
N SER A 310 2.65 25.04 15.72
CA SER A 310 4.07 25.33 15.55
C SER A 310 4.40 25.35 14.08
N LEU A 311 4.85 26.49 13.59
CA LEU A 311 5.19 26.71 12.19
C LEU A 311 6.71 26.82 12.02
N VAL A 312 7.23 26.29 10.93
CA VAL A 312 8.64 26.39 10.53
C VAL A 312 8.70 27.16 9.21
N ASP A 313 9.60 28.12 9.15
CA ASP A 313 9.89 28.85 7.91
C ASP A 313 10.66 27.93 6.94
N ASN A 314 10.08 27.70 5.79
CA ASN A 314 10.66 26.90 4.70
C ASN A 314 10.85 27.77 3.47
N GLY A 315 11.82 28.69 3.52
CA GLY A 315 12.11 29.58 2.40
C GLY A 315 11.09 30.71 2.19
N GLY A 316 10.41 31.12 3.27
CA GLY A 316 9.37 32.16 3.24
C GLY A 316 7.96 31.62 3.41
N ASP A 317 7.75 30.31 3.21
CA ASP A 317 6.49 29.65 3.49
C ASP A 317 6.50 29.02 4.91
N PHE A 318 5.49 29.34 5.69
CA PHE A 318 5.33 28.80 7.03
C PHE A 318 4.53 27.52 7.01
N ILE A 319 5.20 26.38 7.18
CA ILE A 319 4.57 25.05 7.16
C ILE A 319 4.43 24.45 8.57
N PRO A 320 3.37 23.71 8.87
CA PRO A 320 3.15 23.13 10.19
C PRO A 320 4.18 22.04 10.52
N ALA A 321 4.65 22.06 11.76
CA ALA A 321 5.62 21.12 12.28
C ALA A 321 4.95 19.89 12.88
N PHE A 322 5.50 18.72 12.57
CA PHE A 322 5.10 17.43 13.12
C PHE A 322 6.30 16.69 13.68
N LYS A 323 6.09 15.92 14.74
CA LYS A 323 7.10 15.03 15.32
C LYS A 323 6.56 13.60 15.36
N PHE A 324 7.40 12.63 15.07
CA PHE A 324 7.08 11.23 15.31
C PHE A 324 6.95 10.95 16.81
N ASN A 325 5.95 10.18 17.19
CA ASN A 325 5.63 9.83 18.57
C ASN A 325 5.08 8.41 18.63
N GLN A 326 4.92 7.87 19.83
CA GLN A 326 4.38 6.53 20.05
C GLN A 326 3.21 6.55 21.03
N ASN A 327 2.24 5.68 20.77
CA ASN A 327 1.14 5.38 21.68
C ASN A 327 0.65 3.95 21.44
N ASN A 328 -0.04 3.38 22.41
CA ASN A 328 -0.71 2.12 22.22
C ASN A 328 -1.98 2.29 21.40
N ALA A 329 -2.24 1.33 20.52
CA ALA A 329 -3.36 1.38 19.63
C ALA A 329 -3.99 -0.01 19.43
N MET A 330 -5.21 -0.02 18.89
CA MET A 330 -5.86 -1.24 18.47
C MET A 330 -6.51 -1.05 17.11
N LEU A 331 -6.51 -2.11 16.30
CA LEU A 331 -7.28 -2.26 15.07
C LEU A 331 -8.16 -3.49 15.19
N ALA A 332 -9.45 -3.36 14.81
CA ALA A 332 -10.36 -4.49 14.71
C ALA A 332 -11.22 -4.32 13.47
N GLY A 333 -11.54 -5.41 12.82
CA GLY A 333 -12.35 -5.37 11.61
C GLY A 333 -12.85 -6.73 11.19
N PHE A 334 -13.70 -6.71 10.17
CA PHE A 334 -14.17 -7.92 9.53
C PHE A 334 -14.46 -7.70 8.04
N GLU A 335 -14.39 -8.77 7.30
CA GLU A 335 -14.75 -8.87 5.90
C GLU A 335 -15.76 -9.99 5.73
N LEU A 336 -16.80 -9.74 4.96
CA LEU A 336 -17.83 -10.70 4.62
C LEU A 336 -17.94 -10.75 3.10
N SER A 337 -18.05 -11.93 2.53
CA SER A 337 -18.34 -12.13 1.12
C SER A 337 -19.36 -13.24 0.93
N PHE A 338 -20.21 -13.13 -0.07
CA PHE A 338 -21.04 -14.25 -0.51
C PHE A 338 -21.32 -14.15 -2.02
N ASP A 339 -21.44 -15.30 -2.66
CA ASP A 339 -21.90 -15.46 -4.03
C ASP A 339 -23.09 -16.43 -4.05
N LEU A 340 -24.10 -16.05 -4.81
CA LEU A 340 -25.30 -16.84 -5.07
C LEU A 340 -25.43 -17.06 -6.58
N HIS A 341 -25.47 -18.31 -7.03
CA HIS A 341 -25.72 -18.71 -8.42
C HIS A 341 -26.71 -19.87 -8.47
N PRO A 342 -28.02 -19.59 -8.27
CA PRO A 342 -29.03 -20.61 -8.05
C PRO A 342 -29.32 -21.40 -9.32
N HIS A 343 -29.51 -22.72 -9.20
CA HIS A 343 -29.98 -23.57 -10.30
C HIS A 343 -31.43 -23.24 -10.68
N PRO A 344 -31.82 -23.15 -11.99
CA PRO A 344 -31.00 -23.43 -13.19
C PRO A 344 -30.28 -22.20 -13.78
N LEU A 345 -30.05 -21.17 -12.99
CA LEU A 345 -29.41 -19.93 -13.42
C LEU A 345 -27.91 -19.90 -13.08
N ASP A 346 -27.21 -21.02 -13.26
CA ASP A 346 -25.77 -21.18 -12.93
C ASP A 346 -24.85 -20.21 -13.70
N TRP A 347 -25.39 -19.55 -14.71
CA TRP A 347 -24.73 -18.49 -15.47
C TRP A 347 -24.89 -17.09 -14.83
N LEU A 348 -25.74 -16.96 -13.81
CA LEU A 348 -26.03 -15.69 -13.14
C LEU A 348 -25.47 -15.73 -11.72
N HIS A 349 -24.53 -14.86 -11.43
CA HIS A 349 -23.88 -14.69 -10.15
C HIS A 349 -24.35 -13.40 -9.48
N PHE A 350 -24.66 -13.49 -8.21
CA PHE A 350 -24.92 -12.34 -7.34
C PHE A 350 -23.87 -12.31 -6.24
N GLU A 351 -22.77 -11.62 -6.54
CA GLU A 351 -21.61 -11.51 -5.66
C GLU A 351 -21.72 -10.28 -4.76
N ASN A 352 -21.39 -10.45 -3.49
CA ASN A 352 -21.40 -9.35 -2.52
C ASN A 352 -20.19 -9.41 -1.63
N SER A 353 -19.69 -8.22 -1.25
CA SER A 353 -18.67 -8.10 -0.24
C SER A 353 -18.91 -6.89 0.65
N PHE A 354 -18.60 -7.03 1.93
CA PHE A 354 -18.64 -5.94 2.90
C PHE A 354 -17.36 -5.94 3.71
N SER A 355 -16.76 -4.77 3.89
CA SER A 355 -15.56 -4.60 4.70
C SER A 355 -15.74 -3.45 5.72
N PHE A 356 -15.25 -3.70 6.92
CA PHE A 356 -15.28 -2.76 8.03
C PHE A 356 -13.98 -2.84 8.82
N VAL A 357 -13.40 -1.68 9.15
CA VAL A 357 -12.26 -1.59 10.06
C VAL A 357 -12.44 -0.40 11.00
N ARG A 358 -11.99 -0.56 12.22
CA ARG A 358 -11.94 0.49 13.24
C ARG A 358 -10.58 0.47 13.93
N GLY A 359 -9.96 1.65 14.04
CA GLY A 359 -8.73 1.86 14.75
C GLY A 359 -8.89 2.87 15.89
N LYS A 360 -8.24 2.62 17.03
CA LYS A 360 -8.25 3.55 18.15
C LYS A 360 -6.92 3.55 18.89
N PHE A 361 -6.51 4.73 19.35
CA PHE A 361 -5.54 4.85 20.42
C PHE A 361 -6.18 4.49 21.77
N ASP A 362 -5.37 4.07 22.74
CA ASP A 362 -5.83 3.82 24.12
C ASP A 362 -6.32 5.07 24.80
N HIS A 363 -5.64 6.17 24.54
CA HIS A 363 -5.93 7.47 25.15
C HIS A 363 -6.19 8.51 24.07
N LYS A 364 -6.91 9.55 24.41
CA LYS A 364 -7.05 10.72 23.56
C LYS A 364 -5.69 11.39 23.36
N ILE A 365 -5.37 11.72 22.13
CA ILE A 365 -4.08 12.35 21.78
C ILE A 365 -4.15 13.86 22.01
N ASP A 366 -5.32 14.45 21.87
CA ASP A 366 -5.58 15.88 21.99
C ASP A 366 -6.64 16.10 23.06
N GLY A 367 -6.18 16.32 24.28
CA GLY A 367 -6.97 16.71 25.44
C GLY A 367 -8.33 16.02 25.56
N ASN A 368 -9.39 16.84 25.59
CA ASN A 368 -10.77 16.35 25.71
C ASN A 368 -11.51 16.28 24.35
N LEU A 369 -10.86 16.56 23.22
CA LEU A 369 -11.50 16.58 21.91
C LEU A 369 -12.10 15.21 21.56
N ALA A 370 -13.39 15.19 21.23
CA ALA A 370 -14.09 13.97 20.86
C ALA A 370 -13.53 13.41 19.55
N GLY A 371 -13.18 12.12 19.53
CA GLY A 371 -12.61 11.46 18.34
C GLY A 371 -11.08 11.57 18.22
N SER A 372 -10.38 12.31 19.09
CA SER A 372 -8.92 12.36 19.09
C SER A 372 -8.24 11.05 19.52
N ASN A 373 -9.01 10.06 19.93
CA ASN A 373 -8.55 8.69 20.12
C ASN A 373 -8.86 7.74 18.94
N ASN A 374 -9.47 8.19 17.85
CA ASN A 374 -9.52 7.39 16.63
C ASN A 374 -8.13 7.36 15.98
N LEU A 375 -7.76 6.26 15.32
CA LEU A 375 -6.56 6.26 14.49
C LEU A 375 -6.79 7.10 13.23
N PRO A 376 -5.77 7.83 12.76
CA PRO A 376 -5.86 8.56 11.51
C PRO A 376 -5.96 7.61 10.31
N LEU A 377 -6.54 8.11 9.22
CA LEU A 377 -6.61 7.45 7.90
C LEU A 377 -7.30 6.08 7.92
N ILE A 378 -8.31 5.90 8.77
CA ILE A 378 -9.15 4.69 8.76
C ILE A 378 -10.21 4.82 7.67
N PRO A 379 -10.27 3.89 6.69
CA PRO A 379 -11.24 3.96 5.60
C PRO A 379 -12.68 3.82 6.10
N ALA A 380 -13.61 4.38 5.32
CA ALA A 380 -15.03 4.16 5.54
C ALA A 380 -15.40 2.69 5.23
N PRO A 381 -16.47 2.14 5.84
CA PRO A 381 -17.01 0.85 5.45
C PRO A 381 -17.46 0.86 3.99
N ILE A 382 -17.26 -0.27 3.29
CA ILE A 382 -17.60 -0.43 1.88
C ILE A 382 -18.44 -1.68 1.69
N TRP A 383 -19.52 -1.55 0.89
CA TRP A 383 -20.31 -2.67 0.40
C TRP A 383 -20.29 -2.67 -1.12
N ASN A 384 -19.90 -3.78 -1.70
CA ASN A 384 -19.96 -4.03 -3.14
C ASN A 384 -21.00 -5.11 -3.42
N SER A 385 -21.86 -4.87 -4.41
CA SER A 385 -22.78 -5.86 -4.95
C SER A 385 -22.60 -5.91 -6.47
N GLU A 386 -22.34 -7.08 -7.01
CA GLU A 386 -22.22 -7.32 -8.45
C GLU A 386 -23.28 -8.33 -8.87
N LEU A 387 -24.03 -8.00 -9.90
CA LEU A 387 -24.85 -8.94 -10.65
C LEU A 387 -24.15 -9.21 -11.98
N ARG A 388 -23.73 -10.45 -12.19
CA ARG A 388 -22.92 -10.87 -13.31
C ARG A 388 -23.55 -12.06 -14.04
N ALA A 389 -23.62 -11.96 -15.35
CA ALA A 389 -24.07 -13.04 -16.23
C ALA A 389 -22.90 -13.53 -17.08
N ASP A 390 -22.58 -14.82 -17.01
CA ASP A 390 -21.47 -15.47 -17.71
C ASP A 390 -21.97 -16.49 -18.71
N PHE A 391 -21.54 -16.36 -19.98
CA PHE A 391 -21.91 -17.24 -21.08
C PHE A 391 -20.68 -17.87 -21.72
N LYS A 392 -20.46 -19.17 -21.50
CA LYS A 392 -19.31 -19.90 -22.09
C LYS A 392 -19.26 -19.76 -23.62
N LYS A 393 -20.42 -19.71 -24.28
CA LYS A 393 -20.55 -19.59 -25.71
C LYS A 393 -21.75 -18.72 -26.07
N ALA A 394 -21.51 -17.67 -26.88
CA ALA A 394 -22.54 -16.81 -27.42
C ALA A 394 -22.40 -16.74 -28.96
N GLY A 395 -23.22 -17.51 -29.64
CA GLY A 395 -23.15 -17.67 -31.11
C GLY A 395 -21.84 -18.32 -31.59
N LYS A 396 -21.43 -17.99 -32.82
CA LYS A 396 -20.22 -18.53 -33.46
C LYS A 396 -18.96 -17.72 -33.18
N LEU A 397 -19.13 -16.47 -32.78
CA LEU A 397 -18.04 -15.48 -32.68
C LEU A 397 -17.53 -15.23 -31.26
N PHE A 398 -18.35 -15.45 -30.22
CA PHE A 398 -18.00 -15.10 -28.87
C PHE A 398 -17.86 -16.32 -27.96
N ARG A 399 -16.87 -16.29 -27.09
CA ARG A 399 -16.64 -17.22 -25.98
C ARG A 399 -16.40 -16.40 -24.70
N ASN A 400 -16.72 -17.01 -23.58
CA ASN A 400 -16.51 -16.39 -22.28
C ASN A 400 -17.08 -14.96 -22.22
N LEU A 401 -18.26 -14.77 -22.82
CA LEU A 401 -18.96 -13.49 -22.81
C LEU A 401 -19.53 -13.28 -21.41
N TYR A 402 -19.29 -12.10 -20.83
CA TYR A 402 -19.96 -11.71 -19.60
C TYR A 402 -20.57 -10.32 -19.74
N SER A 403 -21.59 -10.06 -18.92
CA SER A 403 -22.08 -8.73 -18.64
C SER A 403 -22.27 -8.57 -17.14
N LYS A 404 -21.97 -7.38 -16.61
CA LYS A 404 -22.11 -7.11 -15.19
C LYS A 404 -22.63 -5.71 -14.90
N ILE A 405 -23.34 -5.60 -13.78
CA ILE A 405 -23.67 -4.33 -13.12
C ILE A 405 -23.15 -4.44 -11.69
N GLU A 406 -22.46 -3.41 -11.24
CA GLU A 406 -21.86 -3.34 -9.91
C GLU A 406 -22.35 -2.10 -9.19
N TRP A 407 -22.86 -2.28 -8.00
CA TRP A 407 -23.22 -1.22 -7.07
C TRP A 407 -22.20 -1.18 -5.95
N ASN A 408 -21.51 -0.06 -5.82
CA ASN A 408 -20.45 0.17 -4.87
C ASN A 408 -20.90 1.24 -3.87
N LYS A 409 -21.16 0.86 -2.63
CA LYS A 409 -21.59 1.74 -1.54
C LYS A 409 -20.44 1.97 -0.58
N THR A 410 -19.93 3.20 -0.53
CA THR A 410 -19.08 3.68 0.55
C THR A 410 -19.95 4.39 1.56
N PHE A 411 -19.90 3.95 2.82
CA PHE A 411 -20.66 4.56 3.91
C PHE A 411 -19.98 5.86 4.38
N LYS A 412 -20.68 6.65 5.16
CA LYS A 412 -20.10 7.84 5.80
C LYS A 412 -19.00 7.44 6.78
N GLN A 413 -17.91 8.23 6.82
CA GLN A 413 -16.88 8.11 7.82
C GLN A 413 -16.99 9.23 8.85
N ASN A 414 -17.54 8.91 10.01
CA ASN A 414 -17.67 9.83 11.15
C ASN A 414 -16.68 9.49 12.28
N ASN A 415 -16.01 8.33 12.20
CA ASN A 415 -15.01 7.90 13.19
C ASN A 415 -13.59 8.27 12.74
N PHE A 416 -13.42 9.48 12.23
CA PHE A 416 -12.14 10.02 11.80
C PHE A 416 -11.32 10.51 13.00
N PHE A 417 -10.03 10.68 12.81
CA PHE A 417 -9.14 11.30 13.78
C PHE A 417 -9.36 12.82 13.79
N SER A 418 -9.89 13.34 14.87
CA SER A 418 -10.20 14.77 15.00
C SER A 418 -9.06 15.61 15.59
N GLY A 419 -8.00 14.95 16.09
CA GLY A 419 -6.81 15.64 16.60
C GLY A 419 -6.10 16.43 15.51
N TYR A 420 -5.56 17.58 15.88
CA TYR A 420 -4.73 18.45 15.04
C TYR A 420 -5.42 19.05 13.80
N GLY A 421 -6.74 18.89 13.65
CA GLY A 421 -7.46 19.39 12.48
C GLY A 421 -7.06 18.78 11.14
N THR A 422 -6.43 17.60 11.14
CA THR A 422 -5.90 16.95 9.93
C THR A 422 -6.91 16.10 9.18
N GLU A 423 -8.02 15.75 9.83
CA GLU A 423 -9.09 14.96 9.21
C GLU A 423 -10.47 15.53 9.52
N THR A 424 -11.41 15.32 8.61
CA THR A 424 -12.82 15.68 8.75
C THR A 424 -13.71 14.51 8.38
N ALA A 425 -14.97 14.53 8.83
CA ALA A 425 -15.98 13.58 8.39
C ALA A 425 -16.10 13.57 6.86
N THR A 426 -16.47 12.43 6.31
CA THR A 426 -16.71 12.29 4.88
C THR A 426 -18.09 11.68 4.66
N VAL A 427 -18.88 12.31 3.80
CA VAL A 427 -20.19 11.82 3.42
C VAL A 427 -20.09 10.50 2.66
N GLY A 428 -21.06 9.61 2.85
CA GLY A 428 -21.15 8.39 2.08
C GLY A 428 -21.67 8.65 0.67
N TYR A 429 -21.32 7.76 -0.25
CA TYR A 429 -21.76 7.82 -1.64
C TYR A 429 -22.04 6.41 -2.17
N ALA A 430 -22.69 6.32 -3.34
CA ALA A 430 -22.91 5.07 -4.05
C ALA A 430 -22.58 5.28 -5.52
N LEU A 431 -21.81 4.36 -6.09
CA LEU A 431 -21.44 4.36 -7.50
C LEU A 431 -22.11 3.17 -8.18
N LEU A 432 -22.58 3.38 -9.40
CA LEU A 432 -23.06 2.33 -10.29
C LEU A 432 -22.05 2.16 -11.44
N ASN A 433 -21.54 0.95 -11.59
CA ASN A 433 -20.62 0.60 -12.66
C ASN A 433 -21.27 -0.48 -13.54
N ALA A 434 -20.88 -0.56 -14.82
CA ALA A 434 -21.32 -1.62 -15.69
C ALA A 434 -20.18 -2.05 -16.63
N GLY A 435 -20.24 -3.31 -17.09
CA GLY A 435 -19.23 -3.84 -17.97
C GLY A 435 -19.74 -4.99 -18.81
N ILE A 436 -19.17 -5.13 -20.00
CA ILE A 436 -19.35 -6.28 -20.88
C ILE A 436 -18.01 -6.66 -21.47
N GLY A 437 -17.74 -7.94 -21.61
CA GLY A 437 -16.49 -8.39 -22.21
C GLY A 437 -16.54 -9.85 -22.63
N GLY A 438 -15.60 -10.24 -23.47
CA GLY A 438 -15.51 -11.62 -23.94
C GLY A 438 -14.40 -11.82 -24.95
N ASP A 439 -14.24 -13.07 -25.35
CA ASP A 439 -13.28 -13.52 -26.36
C ASP A 439 -13.92 -13.55 -27.73
N VAL A 440 -13.30 -12.91 -28.70
CA VAL A 440 -13.65 -13.02 -30.13
C VAL A 440 -12.86 -14.18 -30.72
N VAL A 441 -13.59 -15.16 -31.28
CA VAL A 441 -12.98 -16.36 -31.81
C VAL A 441 -13.31 -16.56 -33.30
N LYS A 442 -12.43 -17.23 -34.03
CA LYS A 442 -12.67 -17.70 -35.40
C LYS A 442 -12.24 -19.16 -35.47
N LYS A 443 -13.17 -20.06 -35.86
CA LYS A 443 -12.93 -21.51 -35.86
C LYS A 443 -12.32 -22.01 -34.52
N GLU A 444 -12.94 -21.62 -33.43
CA GLU A 444 -12.52 -21.90 -32.04
C GLU A 444 -11.13 -21.34 -31.62
N LYS A 445 -10.40 -20.69 -32.53
CA LYS A 445 -9.17 -20.00 -32.20
C LYS A 445 -9.49 -18.59 -31.73
N LYS A 446 -8.97 -18.22 -30.51
CA LYS A 446 -9.10 -16.90 -29.97
C LYS A 446 -8.28 -15.89 -30.79
N LEU A 447 -8.92 -14.84 -31.25
CA LEU A 447 -8.29 -13.74 -31.98
C LEU A 447 -7.86 -12.64 -30.98
N PHE A 448 -8.80 -12.20 -30.16
CA PHE A 448 -8.56 -11.20 -29.10
C PHE A 448 -9.69 -11.26 -28.07
N SER A 449 -9.47 -10.61 -26.91
CA SER A 449 -10.55 -10.30 -25.97
C SER A 449 -10.82 -8.80 -26.01
N ILE A 450 -12.10 -8.44 -25.90
CA ILE A 450 -12.53 -7.05 -25.80
C ILE A 450 -13.35 -6.86 -24.52
N TYR A 451 -13.10 -5.75 -23.82
CA TYR A 451 -13.81 -5.37 -22.60
C TYR A 451 -14.21 -3.91 -22.70
N LEU A 452 -15.49 -3.64 -22.51
CA LEU A 452 -16.07 -2.31 -22.42
C LEU A 452 -16.55 -2.11 -21.00
N GLY A 453 -16.24 -0.99 -20.41
CA GLY A 453 -16.61 -0.67 -19.05
C GLY A 453 -17.03 0.79 -18.90
N VAL A 454 -17.93 1.03 -17.97
CA VAL A 454 -18.27 2.37 -17.49
C VAL A 454 -18.22 2.36 -15.97
N SER A 455 -17.44 3.28 -15.42
CA SER A 455 -17.38 3.54 -13.99
C SER A 455 -18.16 4.80 -13.66
N ASN A 456 -18.81 4.82 -12.48
CA ASN A 456 -19.64 5.92 -12.04
C ASN A 456 -20.68 6.34 -13.09
N LEU A 457 -21.46 5.38 -13.57
CA LEU A 457 -22.47 5.57 -14.63
C LEU A 457 -23.43 6.74 -14.33
N THR A 458 -23.78 6.94 -13.07
CA THR A 458 -24.70 7.98 -12.60
C THR A 458 -24.05 9.34 -12.40
N ASP A 459 -22.75 9.45 -12.66
CA ASP A 459 -21.97 10.71 -12.57
C ASP A 459 -22.03 11.38 -11.18
N VAL A 460 -21.95 10.57 -10.13
CA VAL A 460 -21.96 11.06 -8.74
C VAL A 460 -20.67 11.83 -8.47
N ALA A 461 -20.80 13.06 -7.99
CA ALA A 461 -19.66 13.81 -7.46
C ALA A 461 -19.33 13.32 -6.04
N TYR A 462 -18.12 12.79 -5.82
CA TYR A 462 -17.72 12.20 -4.55
C TYR A 462 -16.25 12.46 -4.22
N GLN A 463 -15.93 12.36 -2.94
CA GLN A 463 -14.56 12.41 -2.43
C GLN A 463 -14.32 11.17 -1.57
N HIS A 464 -13.21 10.48 -1.83
CA HIS A 464 -12.79 9.36 -0.99
C HIS A 464 -12.26 9.87 0.35
N HIS A 465 -12.58 9.19 1.46
CA HIS A 465 -12.16 9.64 2.79
C HIS A 465 -10.64 9.80 2.93
N LEU A 466 -9.86 8.92 2.31
CA LEU A 466 -8.41 8.95 2.35
C LEU A 466 -7.77 9.89 1.30
N SER A 467 -8.57 10.63 0.52
CA SER A 467 -8.04 11.61 -0.43
C SER A 467 -7.55 12.85 0.31
N ARG A 468 -6.28 13.19 0.19
CA ARG A 468 -5.75 14.45 0.70
C ARG A 468 -6.31 15.66 -0.05
N LEU A 469 -6.63 15.50 -1.33
CA LEU A 469 -7.17 16.55 -2.18
C LEU A 469 -8.57 17.03 -1.76
N LYS A 470 -9.26 16.31 -0.87
CA LYS A 470 -10.53 16.81 -0.31
C LYS A 470 -10.35 18.05 0.59
N TYR A 471 -9.12 18.33 1.02
CA TYR A 471 -8.76 19.49 1.86
C TYR A 471 -8.17 20.66 1.05
N ALA A 472 -8.05 20.51 -0.28
CA ALA A 472 -7.63 21.60 -1.13
C ALA A 472 -8.63 22.76 -1.09
N SER A 473 -8.21 23.93 -1.54
CA SER A 473 -8.97 25.18 -1.46
C SER A 473 -10.39 25.07 -2.00
N GLU A 474 -11.32 25.80 -1.39
CA GLU A 474 -12.69 25.91 -1.87
C GLU A 474 -12.71 26.61 -3.25
N ASN A 475 -13.55 26.10 -4.14
CA ASN A 475 -13.86 26.79 -5.38
C ASN A 475 -14.91 27.89 -5.09
N PRO A 476 -14.56 29.18 -5.13
CA PRO A 476 -15.44 30.28 -4.73
C PRO A 476 -16.66 30.42 -5.65
N VAL A 477 -16.59 29.89 -6.88
CA VAL A 477 -17.70 29.97 -7.85
C VAL A 477 -18.74 28.88 -7.57
N THR A 478 -18.32 27.69 -7.17
CA THR A 478 -19.24 26.56 -6.95
C THR A 478 -19.52 26.26 -5.48
N GLY A 479 -18.76 26.84 -4.54
CA GLY A 479 -18.79 26.57 -3.10
C GLY A 479 -18.31 25.17 -2.75
N ARG A 480 -17.66 24.46 -3.66
CA ARG A 480 -17.16 23.09 -3.41
C ARG A 480 -15.74 23.13 -2.85
N THR A 481 -15.54 22.55 -1.69
CA THR A 481 -14.23 22.40 -1.07
C THR A 481 -13.49 21.18 -1.62
N GLY A 482 -12.22 21.36 -1.95
CA GLY A 482 -11.33 20.30 -2.40
C GLY A 482 -11.53 19.84 -3.84
N VAL A 483 -10.80 18.79 -4.22
CA VAL A 483 -10.88 18.17 -5.54
C VAL A 483 -11.68 16.86 -5.43
N PHE A 484 -12.63 16.71 -6.32
CA PHE A 484 -13.49 15.52 -6.39
C PHE A 484 -12.84 14.43 -7.24
N ASN A 485 -13.21 13.19 -6.95
CA ASN A 485 -12.80 12.06 -7.75
C ASN A 485 -13.41 12.09 -9.15
N THR A 486 -12.84 11.32 -10.07
CA THR A 486 -13.29 11.25 -11.47
C THR A 486 -14.78 10.93 -11.55
N GLY A 487 -15.51 11.69 -12.34
CA GLY A 487 -16.91 11.46 -12.70
C GLY A 487 -17.08 10.20 -13.56
N ARG A 488 -18.10 10.20 -14.41
CA ARG A 488 -18.34 9.08 -15.34
C ARG A 488 -17.15 8.85 -16.26
N ASN A 489 -16.68 7.61 -16.30
CA ASN A 489 -15.53 7.23 -17.11
C ASN A 489 -15.83 5.99 -17.95
N PHE A 490 -15.57 6.06 -19.28
CA PHE A 490 -15.69 4.95 -20.20
C PHE A 490 -14.32 4.35 -20.50
N SER A 491 -14.22 3.04 -20.52
CA SER A 491 -12.98 2.32 -20.79
C SER A 491 -13.17 1.24 -21.85
N ILE A 492 -12.16 1.11 -22.71
CA ILE A 492 -12.04 0.00 -23.68
C ILE A 492 -10.70 -0.65 -23.45
N LYS A 493 -10.71 -1.98 -23.26
CA LYS A 493 -9.51 -2.80 -23.17
C LYS A 493 -9.52 -3.86 -24.25
N LEU A 494 -8.44 -3.93 -25.03
CA LEU A 494 -8.20 -4.93 -26.04
C LEU A 494 -7.01 -5.79 -25.62
N ASN A 495 -7.16 -7.12 -25.62
CA ASN A 495 -6.09 -8.07 -25.33
C ASN A 495 -5.90 -9.01 -26.53
N ILE A 496 -4.78 -8.86 -27.24
CA ILE A 496 -4.44 -9.64 -28.43
C ILE A 496 -3.33 -10.63 -28.04
N PRO A 497 -3.60 -11.96 -27.99
CA PRO A 497 -2.56 -12.93 -27.76
C PRO A 497 -1.64 -13.01 -28.99
N LEU A 498 -0.35 -12.81 -28.79
CA LEU A 498 0.68 -12.98 -29.82
C LEU A 498 1.41 -14.30 -29.56
N GLU A 499 1.27 -15.25 -30.50
CA GLU A 499 1.99 -16.51 -30.46
C GLU A 499 3.17 -16.43 -31.46
N PHE A 500 4.38 -16.55 -30.95
CA PHE A 500 5.60 -16.64 -31.78
C PHE A 500 6.12 -18.08 -31.69
N SER A 501 6.13 -18.81 -32.82
CA SER A 501 6.87 -20.07 -32.92
C SER A 501 8.27 -19.76 -33.45
N ILE A 502 9.27 -19.92 -32.62
CA ILE A 502 10.67 -19.95 -33.06
C ILE A 502 10.88 -21.36 -33.64
N LYS A 503 11.06 -21.45 -34.96
CA LYS A 503 11.46 -22.69 -35.64
C LYS A 503 12.94 -22.95 -35.43
#